data_edc2741d70f47671b0ae3858a28318e5
#
_entry.id   edc2741d70f47671b0ae3858a28318e5
#
_cell.length_a   1.000
_cell.length_b   1.000
_cell.length_c   1.000
_cell.angle_alpha   90.00
_cell.angle_beta   90.00
_cell.angle_gamma   90.00
#
_symmetry.space_group_name_H-M   'P 1'
#
loop_
_entity.id
_entity.type
_entity.pdbx_description
1 polymer ?
#
loop_
_entity_poly.entity_id
_entity_poly.type
_entity_poly.pdbx_seq_one_letter_code
_entity_poly.pdbx_strand_id
1 'polypeptide(L)'
;MLETPSKVAVAPDGNGGLYAATRSPLSPGKSDTVLSDLAKRKVLYVHAYCVDNCLVRVADPVFLGYSIQKQADCAAKVVPKTQPTESVGVVAVRGNKYSVVEYSEISKEQAERRDSETGGLAFRAGNIANHFYTTTYLNRVESFEEDLAFHIARKKIPHVDLETGNSVKPSKPNGMKLEMFVFDVFPYTERFAVLEVERNEEFSPLKNAPGTGSDDPESSRRDLLAQHKRFLEIAGAQVRDKVEIEISPLVSYAGEGLESVKGKVYTKSGLVEAAEELDALV
;
A
#
# COMPACT_ATOMS: atom_id res chain seq x y z
N MET A 1 13.83 -2.69 26.64
CA MET A 1 14.04 -1.29 27.10
C MET A 1 12.85 -0.81 27.91
N LEU A 2 13.04 0.12 28.82
CA LEU A 2 11.95 0.69 29.61
C LEU A 2 11.58 2.08 29.06
N GLU A 3 10.26 2.34 28.98
CA GLU A 3 9.70 3.65 28.61
C GLU A 3 9.71 4.58 29.84
N THR A 4 9.39 4.02 31.02
CA THR A 4 9.50 4.65 32.33
C THR A 4 10.16 3.68 33.31
N PRO A 5 10.55 4.08 34.52
CA PRO A 5 11.12 3.16 35.53
C PRO A 5 10.28 1.91 35.80
N SER A 6 8.96 1.99 35.56
CA SER A 6 7.99 0.91 35.87
C SER A 6 7.23 0.38 34.65
N LYS A 7 7.55 0.86 33.41
CA LYS A 7 6.83 0.49 32.18
C LYS A 7 7.80 0.04 31.09
N VAL A 8 7.57 -1.17 30.57
CA VAL A 8 8.31 -1.67 29.40
C VAL A 8 7.88 -0.90 28.16
N ALA A 9 8.85 -0.48 27.35
CA ALA A 9 8.59 0.12 26.05
C ALA A 9 7.95 -0.90 25.11
N VAL A 10 6.83 -0.54 24.49
CA VAL A 10 6.14 -1.32 23.46
C VAL A 10 6.27 -0.63 22.12
N ALA A 11 6.35 -1.39 21.05
CA ALA A 11 6.38 -0.89 19.69
C ALA A 11 5.62 -1.85 18.77
N PRO A 12 5.01 -1.35 17.69
CA PRO A 12 4.44 -2.22 16.67
C PRO A 12 5.50 -3.19 16.12
N ASP A 13 5.07 -4.41 15.82
CA ASP A 13 5.91 -5.52 15.32
C ASP A 13 5.78 -5.74 13.81
N GLY A 14 5.32 -4.72 13.09
CA GLY A 14 5.04 -4.76 11.65
C GLY A 14 3.57 -5.02 11.32
N ASN A 15 3.23 -4.96 10.03
CA ASN A 15 1.85 -5.17 9.56
C ASN A 15 1.51 -6.65 9.31
N GLY A 16 2.45 -7.58 9.48
CA GLY A 16 2.24 -9.04 9.38
C GLY A 16 1.32 -9.60 10.45
N GLY A 17 1.15 -8.91 11.57
CA GLY A 17 0.16 -9.24 12.59
C GLY A 17 -1.30 -9.28 12.09
N LEU A 18 -1.55 -8.81 10.86
CA LEU A 18 -2.84 -8.92 10.18
C LEU A 18 -3.39 -10.36 10.22
N TYR A 19 -2.55 -11.35 9.95
CA TYR A 19 -2.99 -12.75 9.85
C TYR A 19 -3.50 -13.30 11.17
N ALA A 20 -2.75 -13.11 12.25
CA ALA A 20 -3.20 -13.45 13.60
C ALA A 20 -4.47 -12.68 13.99
N ALA A 21 -4.55 -11.39 13.67
CA ALA A 21 -5.69 -10.56 13.95
C ALA A 21 -6.98 -11.06 13.24
N THR A 22 -6.88 -11.57 12.01
CA THR A 22 -8.05 -12.11 11.29
C THR A 22 -8.62 -13.38 11.93
N ARG A 23 -7.85 -14.09 12.75
CA ARG A 23 -8.25 -15.28 13.51
C ARG A 23 -8.58 -14.99 14.97
N SER A 24 -8.25 -13.80 15.44
CA SER A 24 -8.55 -13.39 16.82
C SER A 24 -10.04 -13.13 17.00
N PRO A 25 -10.61 -13.39 18.19
CA PRO A 25 -11.99 -13.07 18.49
C PRO A 25 -12.30 -11.58 18.25
N LEU A 26 -13.41 -11.29 17.57
CA LEU A 26 -13.86 -9.91 17.29
C LEU A 26 -14.19 -9.11 18.54
N SER A 27 -14.52 -9.81 19.64
CA SER A 27 -14.70 -9.20 20.96
C SER A 27 -14.46 -10.22 22.08
N PRO A 28 -14.11 -9.77 23.29
CA PRO A 28 -13.91 -10.66 24.44
C PRO A 28 -15.09 -11.61 24.66
N GLY A 29 -14.79 -12.89 24.85
CA GLY A 29 -15.79 -13.94 25.11
C GLY A 29 -16.62 -14.38 23.89
N LYS A 30 -16.31 -13.90 22.68
CA LYS A 30 -16.91 -14.37 21.42
C LYS A 30 -15.95 -15.33 20.70
N SER A 31 -16.52 -16.26 19.94
CA SER A 31 -15.76 -17.16 19.06
C SER A 31 -15.67 -16.66 17.62
N ASP A 32 -16.44 -15.63 17.27
CA ASP A 32 -16.45 -15.09 15.93
C ASP A 32 -15.16 -14.33 15.64
N THR A 33 -14.56 -14.62 14.48
CA THR A 33 -13.34 -14.00 13.97
C THR A 33 -13.64 -13.35 12.61
N VAL A 34 -12.74 -12.53 12.09
CA VAL A 34 -12.86 -11.95 10.73
C VAL A 34 -13.02 -13.08 9.70
N LEU A 35 -12.18 -14.13 9.76
CA LEU A 35 -12.25 -15.24 8.82
C LEU A 35 -13.59 -16.00 8.93
N SER A 36 -14.12 -16.20 10.15
CA SER A 36 -15.42 -16.84 10.33
C SER A 36 -16.58 -16.01 9.78
N ASP A 37 -16.51 -14.66 9.89
CA ASP A 37 -17.50 -13.76 9.30
C ASP A 37 -17.43 -13.77 7.77
N LEU A 38 -16.23 -13.71 7.20
CA LEU A 38 -16.03 -13.85 5.75
C LEU A 38 -16.64 -15.16 5.22
N ALA A 39 -16.42 -16.27 5.94
CA ALA A 39 -16.99 -17.57 5.57
C ALA A 39 -18.53 -17.57 5.64
N LYS A 40 -19.13 -17.02 6.70
CA LYS A 40 -20.59 -16.87 6.85
C LYS A 40 -21.19 -16.08 5.69
N ARG A 41 -20.51 -15.01 5.27
CA ARG A 41 -20.92 -14.14 4.16
C ARG A 41 -20.54 -14.69 2.79
N LYS A 42 -19.89 -15.85 2.71
CA LYS A 42 -19.42 -16.48 1.45
C LYS A 42 -18.48 -15.58 0.66
N VAL A 43 -17.65 -14.76 1.33
CA VAL A 43 -16.63 -13.95 0.69
C VAL A 43 -15.48 -14.86 0.28
N LEU A 44 -15.12 -14.84 -1.00
CA LEU A 44 -14.09 -15.72 -1.58
C LEU A 44 -12.75 -14.99 -1.76
N TYR A 45 -12.77 -13.68 -1.92
CA TYR A 45 -11.61 -12.86 -2.26
C TYR A 45 -11.52 -11.65 -1.36
N VAL A 46 -10.31 -11.29 -0.99
CA VAL A 46 -10.00 -10.16 -0.11
C VAL A 46 -8.99 -9.27 -0.81
N HIS A 47 -9.28 -7.99 -0.85
CA HIS A 47 -8.34 -6.94 -1.26
C HIS A 47 -7.81 -6.24 -0.01
N ALA A 48 -6.49 -6.31 0.21
CA ALA A 48 -5.80 -5.63 1.28
C ALA A 48 -4.90 -4.52 0.71
N TYR A 49 -4.93 -3.34 1.31
CA TYR A 49 -4.15 -2.20 0.86
C TYR A 49 -3.72 -1.33 2.04
N CYS A 50 -2.65 -0.53 1.84
CA CYS A 50 -2.21 0.44 2.83
C CYS A 50 -3.08 1.70 2.81
N VAL A 51 -3.49 2.14 3.99
CA VAL A 51 -4.35 3.33 4.17
C VAL A 51 -3.65 4.64 3.81
N ASP A 52 -2.33 4.63 3.73
CA ASP A 52 -1.52 5.80 3.39
C ASP A 52 -1.48 6.13 1.89
N ASN A 53 -1.98 5.26 1.01
CA ASN A 53 -2.02 5.51 -0.43
C ASN A 53 -3.37 6.14 -0.83
N CYS A 54 -3.37 7.44 -1.10
CA CYS A 54 -4.60 8.17 -1.47
C CYS A 54 -5.14 7.82 -2.87
N LEU A 55 -4.33 7.23 -3.74
CA LEU A 55 -4.75 6.80 -5.09
C LEU A 55 -5.16 5.33 -5.15
N VAL A 56 -5.33 4.67 -4.02
CA VAL A 56 -5.75 3.27 -4.02
C VAL A 56 -7.15 3.10 -4.64
N ARG A 57 -7.27 2.19 -5.58
CA ARG A 57 -8.56 1.75 -6.10
C ARG A 57 -9.13 0.66 -5.20
N VAL A 58 -10.03 1.04 -4.29
CA VAL A 58 -10.61 0.13 -3.30
C VAL A 58 -11.50 -0.91 -3.98
N ALA A 59 -11.25 -2.19 -3.69
CA ALA A 59 -11.96 -3.31 -4.32
C ALA A 59 -11.90 -3.32 -5.86
N ASP A 60 -10.75 -2.93 -6.42
CA ASP A 60 -10.52 -2.77 -7.84
C ASP A 60 -10.96 -4.01 -8.65
N PRO A 61 -12.02 -3.90 -9.49
CA PRO A 61 -12.53 -5.03 -10.25
C PRO A 61 -11.53 -5.54 -11.30
N VAL A 62 -10.64 -4.70 -11.80
CA VAL A 62 -9.60 -5.09 -12.76
C VAL A 62 -8.56 -5.97 -12.08
N PHE A 63 -8.06 -5.56 -10.90
CA PHE A 63 -7.09 -6.35 -10.15
C PHE A 63 -7.67 -7.66 -9.63
N LEU A 64 -8.90 -7.61 -9.09
CA LEU A 64 -9.62 -8.80 -8.64
C LEU A 64 -9.86 -9.77 -9.80
N GLY A 65 -10.40 -9.27 -10.92
CA GLY A 65 -10.67 -10.07 -12.13
C GLY A 65 -9.40 -10.70 -12.72
N TYR A 66 -8.31 -9.92 -12.81
CA TYR A 66 -7.00 -10.42 -13.24
C TYR A 66 -6.50 -11.55 -12.33
N SER A 67 -6.55 -11.36 -11.02
CA SER A 67 -6.09 -12.35 -10.04
C SER A 67 -6.92 -13.65 -10.10
N ILE A 68 -8.24 -13.53 -10.28
CA ILE A 68 -9.15 -14.67 -10.46
C ILE A 68 -8.82 -15.41 -11.77
N GLN A 69 -8.64 -14.68 -12.87
CA GLN A 69 -8.29 -15.26 -14.18
C GLN A 69 -6.96 -16.02 -14.13
N LYS A 70 -5.98 -15.50 -13.37
CA LYS A 70 -4.71 -16.17 -13.11
C LYS A 70 -4.81 -17.32 -12.11
N GLN A 71 -5.99 -17.55 -11.53
CA GLN A 71 -6.23 -18.53 -10.46
C GLN A 71 -5.26 -18.33 -9.28
N ALA A 72 -4.90 -17.09 -8.98
CA ALA A 72 -3.94 -16.78 -7.95
C ALA A 72 -4.50 -17.06 -6.55
N ASP A 73 -3.66 -17.61 -5.67
CA ASP A 73 -3.93 -17.71 -4.23
C ASP A 73 -3.71 -16.35 -3.56
N CYS A 74 -2.66 -15.66 -4.04
CA CYS A 74 -2.23 -14.35 -3.62
C CYS A 74 -1.69 -13.58 -4.82
N ALA A 75 -1.89 -12.27 -4.85
CA ALA A 75 -1.34 -11.40 -5.89
C ALA A 75 -0.92 -10.05 -5.32
N ALA A 76 -0.05 -9.35 -6.03
CA ALA A 76 0.37 -8.00 -5.70
C ALA A 76 0.23 -7.06 -6.89
N LYS A 77 -0.27 -5.84 -6.64
CA LYS A 77 -0.03 -4.70 -7.53
C LYS A 77 1.36 -4.13 -7.27
N VAL A 78 2.01 -3.75 -8.34
CA VAL A 78 3.33 -3.13 -8.29
C VAL A 78 3.39 -1.91 -9.20
N VAL A 79 4.28 -0.98 -8.87
CA VAL A 79 4.61 0.15 -9.74
C VAL A 79 6.08 0.08 -10.13
N PRO A 80 6.47 0.54 -11.33
CA PRO A 80 7.87 0.63 -11.68
C PRO A 80 8.62 1.55 -10.71
N LYS A 81 9.73 1.10 -10.14
CA LYS A 81 10.64 1.97 -9.38
C LYS A 81 11.20 3.04 -10.30
N THR A 82 11.23 4.27 -9.82
CA THR A 82 11.76 5.43 -10.56
C THR A 82 13.28 5.51 -10.48
N GLN A 83 13.87 5.04 -9.37
CA GLN A 83 15.31 5.07 -9.14
C GLN A 83 15.75 3.93 -8.21
N PRO A 84 17.03 3.49 -8.27
CA PRO A 84 17.53 2.38 -7.46
C PRO A 84 17.37 2.58 -5.95
N THR A 85 17.53 3.81 -5.49
CA THR A 85 17.54 4.20 -4.07
C THR A 85 16.15 4.48 -3.50
N GLU A 86 15.10 4.34 -4.30
CA GLU A 86 13.73 4.54 -3.82
C GLU A 86 13.40 3.57 -2.67
N SER A 87 12.84 4.12 -1.58
CA SER A 87 12.53 3.39 -0.34
C SER A 87 11.27 2.54 -0.47
N VAL A 88 11.26 1.68 -1.49
CA VAL A 88 10.16 0.73 -1.79
C VAL A 88 10.78 -0.65 -1.98
N GLY A 89 10.27 -1.67 -1.27
CA GLY A 89 10.62 -3.06 -1.48
C GLY A 89 10.20 -3.55 -2.87
N VAL A 90 10.86 -4.57 -3.39
CA VAL A 90 10.56 -5.10 -4.73
C VAL A 90 10.03 -6.52 -4.66
N VAL A 91 8.99 -6.81 -5.43
CA VAL A 91 8.54 -8.18 -5.68
C VAL A 91 9.54 -8.85 -6.61
N ALA A 92 10.09 -9.97 -6.17
CA ALA A 92 11.09 -10.73 -6.90
C ALA A 92 10.92 -12.23 -6.67
N VAL A 93 11.58 -13.04 -7.50
CA VAL A 93 11.70 -14.49 -7.30
C VAL A 93 13.01 -14.79 -6.63
N ARG A 94 12.97 -15.41 -5.46
CA ARG A 94 14.13 -15.86 -4.69
C ARG A 94 13.99 -17.34 -4.38
N GLY A 95 14.92 -18.17 -4.85
CA GLY A 95 14.86 -19.62 -4.66
C GLY A 95 13.57 -20.27 -5.19
N ASN A 96 13.10 -19.84 -6.38
CA ASN A 96 11.84 -20.26 -7.02
C ASN A 96 10.56 -19.90 -6.25
N LYS A 97 10.64 -18.99 -5.28
CA LYS A 97 9.49 -18.49 -4.52
C LYS A 97 9.36 -16.98 -4.69
N TYR A 98 8.14 -16.51 -4.79
CA TYR A 98 7.88 -15.06 -4.78
C TYR A 98 8.14 -14.51 -3.38
N SER A 99 8.76 -13.36 -3.32
CA SER A 99 9.03 -12.64 -2.07
C SER A 99 9.13 -11.14 -2.34
N VAL A 100 9.00 -10.35 -1.29
CA VAL A 100 9.40 -8.94 -1.33
C VAL A 100 10.80 -8.84 -0.73
N VAL A 101 11.71 -8.20 -1.47
CA VAL A 101 13.03 -7.83 -0.98
C VAL A 101 12.97 -6.37 -0.58
N GLU A 102 13.10 -6.09 0.71
CA GLU A 102 13.05 -4.72 1.22
C GLU A 102 14.22 -3.88 0.70
N TYR A 103 13.99 -2.58 0.53
CA TYR A 103 15.02 -1.64 0.05
C TYR A 103 16.26 -1.60 0.96
N SER A 104 16.12 -1.96 2.22
CA SER A 104 17.20 -2.08 3.20
C SER A 104 17.99 -3.38 3.11
N GLU A 105 17.48 -4.38 2.37
CA GLU A 105 18.07 -5.73 2.22
C GLU A 105 18.70 -5.93 0.84
N ILE A 106 18.24 -5.21 -0.18
CA ILE A 106 18.80 -5.31 -1.53
C ILE A 106 20.17 -4.63 -1.59
N SER A 107 21.17 -5.33 -2.16
CA SER A 107 22.50 -4.71 -2.34
C SER A 107 22.45 -3.58 -3.37
N LYS A 108 23.36 -2.61 -3.25
CA LYS A 108 23.48 -1.50 -4.20
C LYS A 108 23.64 -2.01 -5.63
N GLU A 109 24.50 -3.01 -5.84
CA GLU A 109 24.73 -3.62 -7.16
C GLU A 109 23.46 -4.20 -7.75
N GLN A 110 22.67 -4.91 -6.95
CA GLN A 110 21.39 -5.47 -7.39
C GLN A 110 20.36 -4.36 -7.67
N ALA A 111 20.28 -3.35 -6.80
CA ALA A 111 19.35 -2.23 -6.98
C ALA A 111 19.63 -1.44 -8.27
N GLU A 112 20.91 -1.26 -8.63
CA GLU A 112 21.35 -0.53 -9.84
C GLU A 112 21.37 -1.39 -11.11
N ARG A 113 21.20 -2.71 -10.98
CA ARG A 113 21.22 -3.63 -12.13
C ARG A 113 20.17 -3.24 -13.15
N ARG A 114 20.59 -3.24 -14.43
CA ARG A 114 19.71 -2.94 -15.55
C ARG A 114 19.32 -4.22 -16.27
N ASP A 115 18.10 -4.23 -16.75
CA ASP A 115 17.61 -5.23 -17.69
C ASP A 115 18.24 -5.01 -19.07
N SER A 116 18.74 -6.07 -19.70
CA SER A 116 19.49 -5.97 -20.98
C SER A 116 18.60 -5.65 -22.19
N GLU A 117 17.31 -5.95 -22.10
CA GLU A 117 16.38 -5.77 -23.22
C GLU A 117 15.73 -4.39 -23.18
N THR A 118 15.30 -3.98 -21.96
CA THR A 118 14.54 -2.73 -21.78
C THR A 118 15.41 -1.54 -21.37
N GLY A 119 16.64 -1.79 -20.84
CA GLY A 119 17.51 -0.77 -20.25
C GLY A 119 16.98 -0.22 -18.90
N GLY A 120 15.79 -0.63 -18.48
CA GLY A 120 15.19 -0.25 -17.18
C GLY A 120 15.85 -0.96 -16.00
N LEU A 121 15.39 -0.66 -14.77
CA LEU A 121 15.85 -1.41 -13.60
C LEU A 121 15.40 -2.86 -13.68
N ALA A 122 16.30 -3.80 -13.40
CA ALA A 122 15.98 -5.23 -13.41
C ALA A 122 15.04 -5.57 -12.22
N PHE A 123 15.25 -4.95 -11.07
CA PHE A 123 14.39 -5.08 -9.88
C PHE A 123 13.49 -3.85 -9.77
N ARG A 124 12.52 -3.73 -10.67
CA ARG A 124 11.64 -2.56 -10.78
C ARG A 124 10.25 -2.73 -10.20
N ALA A 125 9.82 -3.95 -9.91
CA ALA A 125 8.47 -4.25 -9.43
C ALA A 125 8.27 -3.77 -7.98
N GLY A 126 8.09 -2.47 -7.79
CA GLY A 126 7.93 -1.84 -6.48
C GLY A 126 6.63 -2.28 -5.82
N ASN A 127 6.76 -2.89 -4.64
CA ASN A 127 5.60 -3.34 -3.84
C ASN A 127 4.92 -2.14 -3.18
N ILE A 128 3.69 -1.86 -3.57
CA ILE A 128 2.88 -0.76 -3.01
C ILE A 128 1.93 -1.23 -1.90
N ALA A 129 2.15 -2.45 -1.39
CA ALA A 129 1.32 -3.08 -0.37
C ALA A 129 -0.19 -3.07 -0.74
N ASN A 130 -0.47 -3.44 -1.98
CA ASN A 130 -1.81 -3.58 -2.52
C ASN A 130 -1.93 -5.03 -3.02
N HIS A 131 -2.64 -5.86 -2.23
CA HIS A 131 -2.60 -7.31 -2.34
C HIS A 131 -3.98 -7.92 -2.48
N PHE A 132 -4.02 -9.01 -3.22
CA PHE A 132 -5.18 -9.90 -3.33
C PHE A 132 -4.91 -11.21 -2.60
N TYR A 133 -5.92 -11.74 -1.94
CA TYR A 133 -5.91 -13.06 -1.32
C TYR A 133 -7.21 -13.81 -1.58
N THR A 134 -7.11 -15.13 -1.76
CA THR A 134 -8.30 -15.97 -1.57
C THR A 134 -8.53 -16.20 -0.08
N THR A 135 -9.80 -16.34 0.35
CA THR A 135 -10.09 -16.69 1.76
C THR A 135 -9.57 -18.07 2.12
N THR A 136 -9.50 -18.99 1.15
CA THR A 136 -8.85 -20.30 1.31
C THR A 136 -7.38 -20.14 1.67
N TYR A 137 -6.66 -19.25 0.98
CA TYR A 137 -5.25 -18.97 1.29
C TYR A 137 -5.09 -18.36 2.67
N LEU A 138 -5.92 -17.36 3.03
CA LEU A 138 -5.88 -16.74 4.36
C LEU A 138 -6.09 -17.73 5.49
N ASN A 139 -6.97 -18.71 5.32
CA ASN A 139 -7.17 -19.80 6.29
C ASN A 139 -5.94 -20.70 6.39
N ARG A 140 -5.20 -20.90 5.29
CA ARG A 140 -3.98 -21.74 5.27
C ARG A 140 -2.80 -21.09 5.97
N VAL A 141 -2.77 -19.75 6.12
CA VAL A 141 -1.64 -19.03 6.74
C VAL A 141 -1.31 -19.58 8.13
N GLU A 142 -2.30 -19.96 8.93
CA GLU A 142 -2.10 -20.55 10.25
C GLU A 142 -1.13 -21.75 10.24
N SER A 143 -1.15 -22.56 9.17
CA SER A 143 -0.34 -23.77 9.07
C SER A 143 1.16 -23.52 8.88
N PHE A 144 1.57 -22.31 8.56
CA PHE A 144 2.98 -21.93 8.34
C PHE A 144 3.36 -20.59 8.99
N GLU A 145 2.48 -20.01 9.79
CA GLU A 145 2.72 -18.70 10.41
C GLU A 145 3.96 -18.69 11.33
N GLU A 146 4.20 -19.80 12.04
CA GLU A 146 5.37 -19.94 12.89
C GLU A 146 6.70 -20.01 12.10
N ASP A 147 6.64 -20.33 10.81
CA ASP A 147 7.80 -20.38 9.91
C ASP A 147 8.11 -19.02 9.26
N LEU A 148 7.26 -17.99 9.49
CA LEU A 148 7.47 -16.66 8.92
C LEU A 148 8.71 -16.02 9.53
N ALA A 149 9.56 -15.47 8.67
CA ALA A 149 10.79 -14.81 9.10
C ALA A 149 10.51 -13.45 9.72
N PHE A 150 11.23 -13.10 10.79
CA PHE A 150 11.26 -11.74 11.30
C PHE A 150 12.32 -10.92 10.58
N HIS A 151 11.95 -9.71 10.18
CA HIS A 151 12.87 -8.70 9.68
C HIS A 151 13.48 -7.92 10.84
N ILE A 152 14.80 -7.72 10.81
CA ILE A 152 15.52 -7.01 11.87
C ILE A 152 15.71 -5.55 11.48
N ALA A 153 15.03 -4.64 12.17
CA ALA A 153 15.16 -3.20 11.98
C ALA A 153 15.98 -2.57 13.13
N ARG A 154 17.18 -2.05 12.83
CA ARG A 154 17.97 -1.29 13.81
C ARG A 154 17.40 0.11 13.98
N LYS A 155 16.99 0.46 15.19
CA LYS A 155 16.26 1.70 15.48
C LYS A 155 16.89 2.49 16.62
N LYS A 156 16.66 3.81 16.60
CA LYS A 156 16.88 4.70 17.73
C LYS A 156 15.67 4.58 18.64
N ILE A 157 15.79 3.85 19.75
CA ILE A 157 14.69 3.58 20.65
C ILE A 157 14.82 4.48 21.87
N PRO A 158 13.90 5.45 22.09
CA PRO A 158 13.85 6.23 23.31
C PRO A 158 13.67 5.31 24.52
N HIS A 159 14.33 5.63 25.60
CA HIS A 159 14.27 4.84 26.85
C HIS A 159 14.49 5.73 28.06
N VAL A 160 14.19 5.21 29.25
CA VAL A 160 14.51 5.87 30.49
C VAL A 160 15.89 5.41 30.99
N ASP A 161 16.69 6.36 31.41
CA ASP A 161 17.89 6.10 32.21
C ASP A 161 17.47 5.77 33.64
N LEU A 162 17.81 4.58 34.12
CA LEU A 162 17.37 4.11 35.44
C LEU A 162 18.09 4.78 36.61
N GLU A 163 19.25 5.37 36.40
CA GLU A 163 20.02 6.06 37.45
C GLU A 163 19.47 7.48 37.67
N THR A 164 19.17 8.16 36.54
CA THR A 164 18.70 9.55 36.58
C THR A 164 17.20 9.71 36.51
N GLY A 165 16.47 8.67 36.07
CA GLY A 165 15.02 8.72 35.83
C GLY A 165 14.62 9.54 34.58
N ASN A 166 15.57 10.05 33.82
CA ASN A 166 15.32 10.91 32.68
C ASN A 166 15.08 10.11 31.39
N SER A 167 14.23 10.66 30.50
CA SER A 167 14.05 10.10 29.15
C SER A 167 15.23 10.45 28.27
N VAL A 168 15.82 9.43 27.64
CA VAL A 168 16.94 9.54 26.71
C VAL A 168 16.46 9.30 25.29
N LYS A 169 16.74 10.26 24.37
CA LYS A 169 16.56 10.10 22.92
C LYS A 169 17.92 9.82 22.28
N PRO A 170 18.20 8.60 21.85
CA PRO A 170 19.52 8.24 21.35
C PRO A 170 19.81 8.89 19.98
N SER A 171 21.04 9.34 19.78
CA SER A 171 21.51 9.90 18.50
C SER A 171 21.85 8.83 17.46
N LYS A 172 22.14 7.60 17.91
CA LYS A 172 22.45 6.43 17.08
C LYS A 172 21.52 5.27 17.40
N PRO A 173 21.33 4.29 16.49
CA PRO A 173 20.60 3.08 16.80
C PRO A 173 21.15 2.38 18.05
N ASN A 174 20.28 2.09 19.00
CA ASN A 174 20.62 1.47 20.29
C ASN A 174 19.85 0.17 20.55
N GLY A 175 19.02 -0.24 19.61
CA GLY A 175 18.25 -1.47 19.72
C GLY A 175 17.76 -1.98 18.37
N MET A 176 17.15 -3.15 18.41
CA MET A 176 16.55 -3.83 17.27
C MET A 176 15.06 -4.02 17.52
N LYS A 177 14.24 -3.79 16.48
CA LYS A 177 12.87 -4.24 16.40
C LYS A 177 12.80 -5.44 15.49
N LEU A 178 11.98 -6.39 15.86
CA LEU A 178 11.61 -7.50 15.00
C LEU A 178 10.26 -7.16 14.38
N GLU A 179 10.18 -7.17 13.08
CA GLU A 179 8.97 -6.81 12.33
C GLU A 179 8.60 -7.95 11.39
N MET A 180 7.33 -8.32 11.36
CA MET A 180 6.74 -9.16 10.32
C MET A 180 5.97 -8.29 9.36
N PHE A 181 5.98 -8.67 8.08
CA PHE A 181 5.27 -7.92 7.05
C PHE A 181 4.17 -8.73 6.39
N VAL A 182 3.15 -8.05 5.93
CA VAL A 182 1.99 -8.64 5.25
C VAL A 182 2.36 -9.44 3.99
N PHE A 183 3.53 -9.23 3.43
CA PHE A 183 4.02 -9.96 2.25
C PHE A 183 4.91 -11.17 2.58
N ASP A 184 5.22 -11.43 3.86
CA ASP A 184 6.06 -12.57 4.26
C ASP A 184 5.40 -13.92 3.97
N VAL A 185 4.11 -13.93 3.70
CA VAL A 185 3.36 -15.11 3.26
C VAL A 185 3.58 -15.45 1.79
N PHE A 186 4.06 -14.52 0.94
CA PHE A 186 4.20 -14.74 -0.50
C PHE A 186 5.00 -16.00 -0.88
N PRO A 187 6.11 -16.34 -0.19
CA PRO A 187 6.86 -17.57 -0.48
C PRO A 187 6.08 -18.89 -0.30
N TYR A 188 4.93 -18.82 0.36
CA TYR A 188 4.09 -20.00 0.65
C TYR A 188 2.91 -20.14 -0.32
N THR A 189 2.81 -19.27 -1.34
CA THR A 189 1.80 -19.36 -2.38
C THR A 189 2.14 -20.48 -3.37
N GLU A 190 1.13 -21.12 -3.92
CA GLU A 190 1.27 -22.03 -5.05
C GLU A 190 1.15 -21.29 -6.38
N ARG A 191 0.25 -20.31 -6.44
CA ARG A 191 0.00 -19.48 -7.63
C ARG A 191 -0.02 -18.01 -7.22
N PHE A 192 1.05 -17.33 -7.57
CA PHE A 192 1.20 -15.89 -7.34
C PHE A 192 1.06 -15.11 -8.65
N ALA A 193 0.36 -13.98 -8.61
CA ALA A 193 0.24 -13.09 -9.75
C ALA A 193 0.75 -11.68 -9.42
N VAL A 194 1.28 -11.00 -10.43
CA VAL A 194 1.75 -9.62 -10.30
C VAL A 194 1.07 -8.79 -11.38
N LEU A 195 0.47 -7.68 -10.99
CA LEU A 195 -0.09 -6.67 -11.88
C LEU A 195 0.72 -5.37 -11.75
N GLU A 196 1.45 -5.01 -12.81
CA GLU A 196 2.11 -3.70 -12.89
C GLU A 196 1.08 -2.65 -13.29
N VAL A 197 1.04 -1.54 -12.56
CA VAL A 197 0.12 -0.41 -12.80
C VAL A 197 0.90 0.91 -12.89
N GLU A 198 0.26 1.91 -13.50
CA GLU A 198 0.84 3.24 -13.62
C GLU A 198 0.88 3.94 -12.24
N ARG A 199 2.06 4.42 -11.87
CA ARG A 199 2.29 5.06 -10.57
C ARG A 199 1.35 6.22 -10.32
N ASN A 200 1.22 7.13 -11.27
CA ASN A 200 0.38 8.32 -11.17
C ASN A 200 -1.13 8.02 -11.13
N GLU A 201 -1.51 6.78 -11.42
CA GLU A 201 -2.90 6.34 -11.35
C GLU A 201 -3.23 5.57 -10.07
N GLU A 202 -2.23 4.97 -9.41
CA GLU A 202 -2.53 4.07 -8.30
C GLU A 202 -1.58 4.17 -7.09
N PHE A 203 -0.59 5.09 -7.11
CA PHE A 203 0.34 5.18 -5.99
C PHE A 203 0.82 6.60 -5.68
N SER A 204 0.32 7.14 -4.58
CA SER A 204 0.81 8.38 -3.95
C SER A 204 0.71 8.23 -2.43
N PRO A 205 1.78 7.71 -1.78
CA PRO A 205 1.75 7.43 -0.35
C PRO A 205 1.95 8.69 0.49
N LEU A 206 1.32 8.71 1.68
CA LEU A 206 1.53 9.72 2.71
C LEU A 206 2.45 9.15 3.80
N LYS A 207 3.72 9.52 3.81
CA LYS A 207 4.74 9.00 4.74
C LYS A 207 5.44 10.07 5.55
N ASN A 208 5.39 11.32 5.10
CA ASN A 208 6.14 12.42 5.65
C ASN A 208 5.22 13.50 6.23
N ALA A 209 5.80 14.31 7.10
CA ALA A 209 5.13 15.49 7.65
C ALA A 209 4.87 16.56 6.57
N PRO A 210 3.90 17.46 6.78
CA PRO A 210 3.65 18.58 5.88
C PRO A 210 4.92 19.39 5.58
N GLY A 211 5.06 19.84 4.32
CA GLY A 211 6.14 20.70 3.89
C GLY A 211 7.48 20.01 3.63
N THR A 212 7.55 18.69 3.58
CA THR A 212 8.77 17.94 3.23
C THR A 212 9.02 17.87 1.72
N GLY A 213 8.00 18.12 0.90
CA GLY A 213 8.08 18.18 -0.56
C GLY A 213 7.90 16.85 -1.28
N SER A 214 7.82 15.73 -0.56
CA SER A 214 7.51 14.41 -1.14
C SER A 214 6.81 13.51 -0.13
N ASP A 215 5.89 12.68 -0.62
CA ASP A 215 5.10 11.74 0.18
C ASP A 215 4.47 12.42 1.41
N ASP A 216 4.09 13.68 1.27
CA ASP A 216 3.47 14.54 2.27
C ASP A 216 2.02 14.89 1.88
N PRO A 217 1.24 15.52 2.77
CA PRO A 217 -0.16 15.85 2.47
C PRO A 217 -0.34 16.68 1.20
N GLU A 218 0.58 17.61 0.94
CA GLU A 218 0.55 18.49 -0.23
C GLU A 218 0.79 17.72 -1.53
N SER A 219 1.75 16.79 -1.53
CA SER A 219 2.02 15.93 -2.69
C SER A 219 0.86 14.95 -2.94
N SER A 220 0.30 14.34 -1.89
CA SER A 220 -0.84 13.44 -2.01
C SER A 220 -2.06 14.15 -2.58
N ARG A 221 -2.38 15.37 -2.08
CA ARG A 221 -3.48 16.18 -2.62
C ARG A 221 -3.25 16.57 -4.07
N ARG A 222 -2.07 17.03 -4.42
CA ARG A 222 -1.68 17.38 -5.79
C ARG A 222 -1.88 16.20 -6.74
N ASP A 223 -1.42 15.02 -6.35
CA ASP A 223 -1.46 13.83 -7.20
C ASP A 223 -2.90 13.33 -7.40
N LEU A 224 -3.75 13.41 -6.37
CA LEU A 224 -5.19 13.13 -6.46
C LEU A 224 -5.89 14.08 -7.44
N LEU A 225 -5.67 15.39 -7.29
CA LEU A 225 -6.29 16.39 -8.17
C LEU A 225 -5.77 16.28 -9.62
N ALA A 226 -4.50 15.93 -9.79
CA ALA A 226 -3.94 15.65 -11.11
C ALA A 226 -4.57 14.42 -11.76
N GLN A 227 -4.91 13.37 -10.99
CA GLN A 227 -5.65 12.21 -11.48
C GLN A 227 -7.06 12.61 -11.92
N HIS A 228 -7.80 13.36 -11.11
CA HIS A 228 -9.14 13.81 -11.45
C HIS A 228 -9.16 14.74 -12.69
N LYS A 229 -8.14 15.58 -12.84
CA LYS A 229 -7.94 16.36 -14.07
C LYS A 229 -7.80 15.44 -15.28
N ARG A 230 -6.99 14.39 -15.20
CA ARG A 230 -6.85 13.40 -16.30
C ARG A 230 -8.17 12.69 -16.61
N PHE A 231 -8.98 12.37 -15.61
CA PHE A 231 -10.31 11.79 -15.84
C PHE A 231 -11.17 12.68 -16.72
N LEU A 232 -11.23 13.98 -16.41
CA LEU A 232 -11.99 14.96 -17.21
C LEU A 232 -11.40 15.11 -18.62
N GLU A 233 -10.08 15.19 -18.75
CA GLU A 233 -9.40 15.35 -20.04
C GLU A 233 -9.56 14.12 -20.94
N ILE A 234 -9.48 12.90 -20.38
CA ILE A 234 -9.75 11.65 -21.11
C ILE A 234 -11.21 11.59 -21.57
N ALA A 235 -12.15 12.09 -20.76
CA ALA A 235 -13.56 12.19 -21.13
C ALA A 235 -13.84 13.30 -22.17
N GLY A 236 -12.82 14.06 -22.58
CA GLY A 236 -12.89 15.07 -23.66
C GLY A 236 -13.17 16.50 -23.18
N ALA A 237 -12.98 16.79 -21.91
CA ALA A 237 -13.01 18.15 -21.37
C ALA A 237 -11.65 18.85 -21.51
N GLN A 238 -11.64 20.15 -21.27
CA GLN A 238 -10.42 20.95 -21.04
C GLN A 238 -10.48 21.54 -19.64
N VAL A 239 -9.38 21.39 -18.88
CA VAL A 239 -9.26 21.99 -17.55
C VAL A 239 -8.19 23.08 -17.60
N ARG A 240 -8.57 24.32 -17.31
CA ARG A 240 -7.63 25.45 -17.35
C ARG A 240 -6.51 25.29 -16.32
N ASP A 241 -5.39 25.94 -16.60
CA ASP A 241 -4.26 25.98 -15.67
C ASP A 241 -4.69 26.52 -14.29
N LYS A 242 -4.17 25.91 -13.23
CA LYS A 242 -4.47 26.22 -11.83
C LYS A 242 -5.91 25.93 -11.38
N VAL A 243 -6.76 25.36 -12.25
CA VAL A 243 -8.08 24.85 -11.84
C VAL A 243 -7.88 23.47 -11.22
N GLU A 244 -8.35 23.33 -10.00
CA GLU A 244 -8.27 22.10 -9.20
C GLU A 244 -9.71 21.58 -8.98
N ILE A 245 -9.99 20.39 -9.48
CA ILE A 245 -11.31 19.76 -9.33
C ILE A 245 -11.10 18.42 -8.62
N GLU A 246 -11.77 18.25 -7.49
CA GLU A 246 -11.86 16.98 -6.79
C GLU A 246 -13.18 16.32 -7.15
N ILE A 247 -13.14 15.05 -7.57
CA ILE A 247 -14.31 14.27 -7.97
C ILE A 247 -14.53 13.17 -6.95
N SER A 248 -15.70 13.13 -6.31
CA SER A 248 -16.10 12.08 -5.42
C SER A 248 -16.09 10.72 -6.15
N PRO A 249 -15.60 9.62 -5.53
CA PRO A 249 -15.70 8.29 -6.10
C PRO A 249 -17.14 7.80 -6.30
N LEU A 250 -18.13 8.49 -5.73
CA LEU A 250 -19.54 8.26 -5.99
C LEU A 250 -19.99 8.83 -7.34
N VAL A 251 -19.25 9.79 -7.88
CA VAL A 251 -19.49 10.38 -9.22
C VAL A 251 -18.70 9.62 -10.27
N SER A 252 -17.43 9.35 -10.00
CA SER A 252 -16.56 8.55 -10.88
C SER A 252 -15.47 7.89 -10.06
N TYR A 253 -15.40 6.56 -10.10
CA TYR A 253 -14.43 5.78 -9.35
C TYR A 253 -13.04 5.76 -10.00
N ALA A 254 -12.99 5.68 -11.34
CA ALA A 254 -11.75 5.57 -12.10
C ALA A 254 -11.80 6.31 -13.45
N GLY A 255 -12.65 7.33 -13.57
CA GLY A 255 -12.82 8.14 -14.79
C GLY A 255 -14.01 7.74 -15.65
N GLU A 256 -14.81 6.75 -15.25
CA GLU A 256 -16.03 6.33 -15.94
C GLU A 256 -17.21 7.26 -15.62
N GLY A 257 -18.24 7.24 -16.51
CA GLY A 257 -19.49 8.00 -16.32
C GLY A 257 -19.37 9.51 -16.52
N LEU A 258 -18.26 9.96 -17.12
CA LEU A 258 -17.98 11.39 -17.34
C LEU A 258 -18.25 11.85 -18.79
N GLU A 259 -19.04 11.12 -19.58
CA GLU A 259 -19.29 11.42 -20.99
C GLU A 259 -19.93 12.81 -21.19
N SER A 260 -20.68 13.30 -20.20
CA SER A 260 -21.35 14.61 -20.22
C SER A 260 -20.39 15.80 -20.22
N VAL A 261 -19.11 15.60 -19.86
CA VAL A 261 -18.11 16.69 -19.81
C VAL A 261 -17.46 16.96 -21.15
N LYS A 262 -17.72 16.16 -22.17
CA LYS A 262 -17.08 16.26 -23.47
C LYS A 262 -17.29 17.66 -24.09
N GLY A 263 -16.19 18.30 -24.45
CA GLY A 263 -16.18 19.64 -25.08
C GLY A 263 -16.33 20.80 -24.09
N LYS A 264 -16.54 20.54 -22.79
CA LYS A 264 -16.61 21.59 -21.76
C LYS A 264 -15.23 22.13 -21.40
N VAL A 265 -15.17 23.38 -20.95
CA VAL A 265 -13.96 24.05 -20.49
C VAL A 265 -14.14 24.46 -19.04
N TYR A 266 -13.44 23.78 -18.16
CA TYR A 266 -13.49 24.05 -16.71
C TYR A 266 -12.61 25.24 -16.35
N THR A 267 -13.21 26.23 -15.70
CA THR A 267 -12.56 27.49 -15.34
C THR A 267 -12.57 27.77 -13.84
N LYS A 268 -13.33 26.99 -13.06
CA LYS A 268 -13.46 27.13 -11.60
C LYS A 268 -13.02 25.87 -10.90
N SER A 269 -12.36 26.04 -9.77
CA SER A 269 -11.99 24.93 -8.87
C SER A 269 -13.17 24.56 -7.97
N GLY A 270 -13.26 23.28 -7.58
CA GLY A 270 -14.31 22.83 -6.68
C GLY A 270 -14.23 21.33 -6.35
N LEU A 271 -15.07 20.95 -5.38
CA LEU A 271 -15.40 19.56 -5.06
C LEU A 271 -16.70 19.20 -5.77
N VAL A 272 -16.74 18.01 -6.37
CA VAL A 272 -17.88 17.46 -7.09
C VAL A 272 -18.34 16.19 -6.35
N GLU A 273 -19.47 16.29 -5.66
CA GLU A 273 -20.09 15.18 -4.91
C GLU A 273 -21.28 14.57 -5.66
N ALA A 274 -21.83 15.31 -6.64
CA ALA A 274 -22.89 14.87 -7.54
C ALA A 274 -22.57 15.27 -8.98
N ALA A 275 -22.99 14.45 -9.96
CA ALA A 275 -22.63 14.66 -11.37
C ALA A 275 -23.11 16.01 -11.93
N GLU A 276 -24.24 16.53 -11.42
CA GLU A 276 -24.82 17.81 -11.82
C GLU A 276 -23.94 19.02 -11.44
N GLU A 277 -23.10 18.87 -10.42
CA GLU A 277 -22.20 19.93 -9.95
C GLU A 277 -21.04 20.20 -10.92
N LEU A 278 -20.73 19.24 -11.81
CA LEU A 278 -19.75 19.44 -12.87
C LEU A 278 -20.05 20.65 -13.75
N ASP A 279 -21.31 20.95 -14.00
CA ASP A 279 -21.72 22.07 -14.85
C ASP A 279 -21.51 23.45 -14.20
N ALA A 280 -21.48 23.52 -12.88
CA ALA A 280 -21.22 24.75 -12.14
C ALA A 280 -19.77 25.22 -12.20
N LEU A 281 -18.84 24.35 -12.60
CA LEU A 281 -17.39 24.60 -12.66
C LEU A 281 -16.89 24.99 -14.08
N VAL A 282 -17.77 24.98 -15.04
CA VAL A 282 -17.49 25.39 -16.43
C VAL A 282 -17.27 26.88 -16.57
#